data_c9ca92b02e6647368705192d74fb017e
#
_entry.id   c9ca92b02e6647368705192d74fb017e
#
_cell.length_a   1.000
_cell.length_b   1.000
_cell.length_c   1.000
_cell.angle_alpha   90.00
_cell.angle_beta   90.00
_cell.angle_gamma   90.00
#
_symmetry.space_group_name_H-M   'P 1'
#
loop_
_entity.id
_entity.type
_entity.pdbx_description
1 polymer ?
#
loop_
_entity_poly.entity_id
_entity_poly.type
_entity_poly.pdbx_seq_one_letter_code
_entity_poly.pdbx_strand_id
1 'polypeptide(L)'
;EQVIRDAFRAALDYKHANENYSRNSKNQRIKTPPRRDLELDALVEILEGKRLVHCHSYRQDEILMLTRVAEDFGFRIATFQHVLEGYKVADRLAEHGAGASTFSDWWQYKYEVIDAIPYNGSMMTKSNVLVSYNSDDDELARRLNTEAAKAIQYGELSPNEALKLVTI
;
A
#
# COMPACT_ATOMS: atom_id res chain seq x y z
N GLU A 1 -11.80 -7.13 -6.53
CA GLU A 1 -11.93 -5.76 -7.03
C GLU A 1 -13.33 -5.20 -6.76
N GLN A 2 -14.41 -5.83 -7.24
CA GLN A 2 -15.76 -5.29 -7.13
C GLN A 2 -16.19 -4.99 -5.68
N VAL A 3 -15.94 -5.88 -4.74
CA VAL A 3 -16.27 -5.69 -3.31
C VAL A 3 -15.63 -4.43 -2.75
N ILE A 4 -14.35 -4.18 -3.09
CA ILE A 4 -13.64 -2.97 -2.64
C ILE A 4 -14.26 -1.72 -3.25
N ARG A 5 -14.57 -1.76 -4.55
CA ARG A 5 -15.23 -0.64 -5.25
C ARG A 5 -16.61 -0.33 -4.68
N ASP A 6 -17.40 -1.35 -4.37
CA ASP A 6 -18.73 -1.17 -3.79
C ASP A 6 -18.66 -0.57 -2.39
N ALA A 7 -17.66 -0.98 -1.57
CA ALA A 7 -17.43 -0.38 -0.27
C ALA A 7 -17.06 1.12 -0.36
N PHE A 8 -16.17 1.51 -1.29
CA PHE A 8 -15.84 2.92 -1.48
C PHE A 8 -16.98 3.74 -2.10
N ARG A 9 -17.83 3.15 -2.97
CA ARG A 9 -19.07 3.81 -3.44
C ARG A 9 -20.00 4.09 -2.29
N ALA A 10 -20.26 3.07 -1.43
CA ALA A 10 -21.08 3.25 -0.25
C ALA A 10 -20.53 4.33 0.69
N ALA A 11 -19.21 4.41 0.85
CA ALA A 11 -18.57 5.46 1.64
C ALA A 11 -18.77 6.85 1.04
N LEU A 12 -18.71 7.01 -0.28
CA LEU A 12 -19.00 8.28 -0.95
C LEU A 12 -20.46 8.69 -0.74
N ASP A 13 -21.41 7.77 -0.90
CA ASP A 13 -22.84 8.04 -0.69
C ASP A 13 -23.11 8.45 0.76
N TYR A 14 -22.50 7.75 1.70
CA TYR A 14 -22.56 8.08 3.13
C TYR A 14 -21.98 9.47 3.44
N LYS A 15 -20.82 9.79 2.89
CA LYS A 15 -20.20 11.12 3.00
C LYS A 15 -21.14 12.20 2.49
N HIS A 16 -21.67 12.04 1.27
CA HIS A 16 -22.59 12.99 0.68
C HIS A 16 -23.88 13.16 1.51
N ALA A 17 -24.42 12.08 2.07
CA ALA A 17 -25.60 12.15 2.95
C ALA A 17 -25.31 12.99 4.21
N ASN A 18 -24.15 12.78 4.84
CA ASN A 18 -23.74 13.56 6.02
C ASN A 18 -23.50 15.04 5.69
N GLU A 19 -22.84 15.34 4.58
CA GLU A 19 -22.63 16.72 4.10
C GLU A 19 -23.96 17.43 3.81
N ASN A 20 -24.88 16.75 3.13
CA ASN A 20 -26.21 17.27 2.82
C ASN A 20 -27.02 17.53 4.09
N TYR A 21 -26.96 16.62 5.07
CA TYR A 21 -27.57 16.84 6.36
C TYR A 21 -26.98 18.08 7.05
N SER A 22 -25.66 18.19 7.12
CA SER A 22 -24.97 19.32 7.76
C SER A 22 -25.32 20.67 7.14
N ARG A 23 -25.49 20.72 5.81
CA ARG A 23 -25.87 21.94 5.07
C ARG A 23 -27.36 22.30 5.27
N ASN A 24 -28.24 21.31 5.34
CA ASN A 24 -29.68 21.54 5.31
C ASN A 24 -30.33 21.46 6.70
N SER A 25 -29.70 20.87 7.70
CA SER A 25 -30.22 20.81 9.08
C SER A 25 -30.42 22.19 9.69
N LYS A 26 -29.49 23.14 9.41
CA LYS A 26 -29.59 24.54 9.86
C LYS A 26 -30.85 25.25 9.33
N ASN A 27 -31.36 24.81 8.17
CA ASN A 27 -32.57 25.37 7.53
C ASN A 27 -33.83 24.52 7.82
N GLN A 28 -33.76 23.57 8.77
CA GLN A 28 -34.85 22.65 9.15
C GLN A 28 -35.46 21.83 8.00
N ARG A 29 -34.76 21.70 6.87
CA ARG A 29 -35.23 20.94 5.72
C ARG A 29 -35.07 19.43 5.87
N ILE A 30 -34.01 19.01 6.58
CA ILE A 30 -33.74 17.60 6.91
C ILE A 30 -33.63 17.51 8.44
N LYS A 31 -34.54 16.76 9.07
CA LYS A 31 -34.64 16.66 10.54
C LYS A 31 -33.85 15.48 11.13
N THR A 32 -33.71 14.39 10.36
CA THR A 32 -33.08 13.15 10.86
C THR A 32 -31.69 13.03 10.29
N PRO A 33 -30.64 12.91 11.14
CA PRO A 33 -29.30 12.65 10.66
C PRO A 33 -29.18 11.26 10.03
N PRO A 34 -28.27 11.06 9.08
CA PRO A 34 -27.89 9.73 8.64
C PRO A 34 -27.45 8.86 9.82
N ARG A 35 -27.80 7.58 9.77
CA ARG A 35 -27.29 6.64 10.79
C ARG A 35 -25.77 6.56 10.69
N ARG A 36 -25.11 6.68 11.87
CA ARG A 36 -23.66 6.52 11.91
C ARG A 36 -23.26 5.08 11.59
N ASP A 37 -22.25 4.94 10.73
CA ASP A 37 -21.65 3.68 10.31
C ASP A 37 -20.13 3.76 10.48
N LEU A 38 -19.58 2.96 11.40
CA LEU A 38 -18.16 3.00 11.75
C LEU A 38 -17.26 2.45 10.65
N GLU A 39 -17.74 1.52 9.84
CA GLU A 39 -16.99 0.98 8.71
C GLU A 39 -16.88 2.05 7.61
N LEU A 40 -18.00 2.71 7.30
CA LEU A 40 -18.01 3.78 6.31
C LEU A 40 -17.25 5.03 6.80
N ASP A 41 -17.29 5.34 8.12
CA ASP A 41 -16.46 6.41 8.71
C ASP A 41 -14.97 6.18 8.38
N ALA A 42 -14.45 4.95 8.55
CA ALA A 42 -13.06 4.62 8.28
C ALA A 42 -12.71 4.77 6.78
N LEU A 43 -13.60 4.35 5.88
CA LEU A 43 -13.42 4.51 4.43
C LEU A 43 -13.48 5.97 4.01
N VAL A 44 -14.35 6.79 4.63
CA VAL A 44 -14.39 8.25 4.39
C VAL A 44 -13.08 8.90 4.82
N GLU A 45 -12.49 8.49 5.95
CA GLU A 45 -11.18 8.99 6.37
C GLU A 45 -10.07 8.68 5.34
N ILE A 46 -10.13 7.52 4.67
CA ILE A 46 -9.22 7.18 3.57
C ILE A 46 -9.42 8.13 2.39
N LEU A 47 -10.68 8.31 1.95
CA LEU A 47 -11.03 9.22 0.85
C LEU A 47 -10.64 10.69 1.12
N GLU A 48 -10.60 11.07 2.39
CA GLU A 48 -10.18 12.41 2.84
C GLU A 48 -8.66 12.54 3.11
N GLY A 49 -7.90 11.46 2.91
CA GLY A 49 -6.46 11.44 3.17
C GLY A 49 -6.08 11.49 4.66
N LYS A 50 -7.04 11.27 5.56
CA LYS A 50 -6.81 11.27 7.01
C LYS A 50 -6.31 9.92 7.52
N ARG A 51 -6.58 8.86 6.78
CA ARG A 51 -6.16 7.49 7.07
C ARG A 51 -5.32 6.94 5.94
N LEU A 52 -4.16 6.41 6.27
CA LEU A 52 -3.27 5.76 5.32
C LEU A 52 -3.67 4.30 5.11
N VAL A 53 -3.49 3.82 3.87
CA VAL A 53 -3.75 2.44 3.51
C VAL A 53 -2.43 1.70 3.37
N HIS A 54 -2.28 0.60 4.12
CA HIS A 54 -1.23 -0.39 3.95
C HIS A 54 -1.88 -1.68 3.46
N CYS A 55 -1.37 -2.26 2.40
CA CYS A 55 -1.97 -3.43 1.79
C CYS A 55 -0.95 -4.57 1.62
N HIS A 56 -1.28 -5.75 2.15
CA HIS A 56 -0.52 -6.97 1.88
C HIS A 56 -0.81 -7.43 0.46
N SER A 57 0.22 -7.49 -0.39
CA SER A 57 0.11 -7.94 -1.78
C SER A 57 1.44 -8.51 -2.23
N TYR A 58 1.42 -9.72 -2.78
CA TYR A 58 2.62 -10.37 -3.31
C TYR A 58 2.76 -10.15 -4.82
N ARG A 59 1.66 -10.27 -5.55
CA ARG A 59 1.61 -10.40 -6.99
C ARG A 59 1.36 -9.07 -7.69
N GLN A 60 1.95 -8.94 -8.87
CA GLN A 60 1.79 -7.74 -9.72
C GLN A 60 0.34 -7.41 -10.06
N ASP A 61 -0.50 -8.42 -10.33
CA ASP A 61 -1.89 -8.22 -10.71
C ASP A 61 -2.73 -7.65 -9.56
N GLU A 62 -2.48 -8.09 -8.32
CA GLU A 62 -3.12 -7.56 -7.11
C GLU A 62 -2.68 -6.11 -6.84
N ILE A 63 -1.38 -5.84 -6.94
CA ILE A 63 -0.81 -4.51 -6.77
C ILE A 63 -1.42 -3.53 -7.78
N LEU A 64 -1.41 -3.90 -9.07
CA LEU A 64 -2.00 -3.07 -10.13
C LEU A 64 -3.50 -2.89 -9.98
N MET A 65 -4.22 -3.92 -9.56
CA MET A 65 -5.66 -3.85 -9.33
C MET A 65 -6.00 -2.82 -8.26
N LEU A 66 -5.33 -2.90 -7.10
CA LEU A 66 -5.61 -1.99 -6.00
C LEU A 66 -5.13 -0.55 -6.30
N THR A 67 -4.01 -0.40 -7.01
CA THR A 67 -3.55 0.91 -7.48
C THR A 67 -4.61 1.59 -8.34
N ARG A 68 -5.20 0.87 -9.33
CA ARG A 68 -6.30 1.40 -10.16
C ARG A 68 -7.53 1.77 -9.33
N VAL A 69 -7.91 0.93 -8.37
CA VAL A 69 -9.03 1.25 -7.47
C VAL A 69 -8.74 2.53 -6.69
N ALA A 70 -7.54 2.68 -6.13
CA ALA A 70 -7.17 3.86 -5.38
C ALA A 70 -7.21 5.14 -6.25
N GLU A 71 -6.69 5.07 -7.46
CA GLU A 71 -6.70 6.17 -8.43
C GLU A 71 -8.13 6.56 -8.84
N ASP A 72 -9.01 5.59 -9.11
CA ASP A 72 -10.41 5.83 -9.49
C ASP A 72 -11.21 6.52 -8.36
N PHE A 73 -10.88 6.26 -7.10
CA PHE A 73 -11.51 6.90 -5.94
C PHE A 73 -10.75 8.10 -5.39
N GLY A 74 -9.60 8.44 -5.96
CA GLY A 74 -8.82 9.63 -5.62
C GLY A 74 -8.07 9.53 -4.29
N PHE A 75 -7.73 8.34 -3.83
CA PHE A 75 -6.85 8.15 -2.68
C PHE A 75 -5.53 7.47 -3.08
N ARG A 76 -4.57 7.44 -2.18
CA ARG A 76 -3.26 6.82 -2.42
C ARG A 76 -3.01 5.68 -1.44
N ILE A 77 -2.48 4.58 -1.95
CA ILE A 77 -1.90 3.53 -1.11
C ILE A 77 -0.58 4.07 -0.53
N ALA A 78 -0.45 4.05 0.78
CA ALA A 78 0.78 4.52 1.43
C ALA A 78 1.91 3.50 1.23
N THR A 79 1.63 2.22 1.47
CA THR A 79 2.63 1.16 1.34
C THR A 79 1.97 -0.16 0.95
N PHE A 80 2.56 -0.83 -0.02
CA PHE A 80 2.31 -2.25 -0.24
C PHE A 80 3.29 -3.07 0.60
N GLN A 81 2.79 -4.13 1.25
CA GLN A 81 3.58 -5.02 2.10
C GLN A 81 3.88 -6.31 1.36
N HIS A 82 5.07 -6.85 1.59
CA HIS A 82 5.63 -8.06 1.00
C HIS A 82 6.10 -7.92 -0.45
N VAL A 83 5.32 -7.41 -1.33
CA VAL A 83 5.60 -6.91 -2.70
C VAL A 83 6.68 -7.70 -3.47
N LEU A 84 6.62 -9.03 -3.43
CA LEU A 84 7.69 -9.87 -4.01
C LEU A 84 7.75 -9.81 -5.54
N GLU A 85 6.67 -9.40 -6.21
CA GLU A 85 6.65 -9.10 -7.64
C GLU A 85 6.72 -7.59 -7.95
N GLY A 86 7.08 -6.76 -6.99
CA GLY A 86 7.13 -5.31 -7.17
C GLY A 86 8.04 -4.85 -8.29
N TYR A 87 9.13 -5.58 -8.55
CA TYR A 87 10.05 -5.31 -9.66
C TYR A 87 9.39 -5.30 -11.04
N LYS A 88 8.29 -6.06 -11.20
CA LYS A 88 7.54 -6.13 -12.46
C LYS A 88 6.69 -4.88 -12.72
N VAL A 89 6.38 -4.13 -11.68
CA VAL A 89 5.46 -2.98 -11.69
C VAL A 89 6.05 -1.75 -10.99
N ALA A 90 7.38 -1.70 -10.90
CA ALA A 90 8.08 -0.67 -10.15
C ALA A 90 7.80 0.74 -10.67
N ASP A 91 7.66 0.90 -11.98
CA ASP A 91 7.28 2.15 -12.64
C ASP A 91 5.89 2.63 -12.18
N ARG A 92 4.91 1.72 -12.10
CA ARG A 92 3.56 2.04 -11.64
C ARG A 92 3.51 2.37 -10.14
N LEU A 93 4.31 1.67 -9.34
CA LEU A 93 4.45 1.99 -7.91
C LEU A 93 5.03 3.38 -7.70
N ALA A 94 6.08 3.74 -8.47
CA ALA A 94 6.70 5.05 -8.43
C ALA A 94 5.74 6.16 -8.90
N GLU A 95 5.00 5.94 -9.99
CA GLU A 95 4.01 6.88 -10.51
C GLU A 95 2.87 7.13 -9.53
N HIS A 96 2.35 6.06 -8.90
CA HIS A 96 1.32 6.15 -7.86
C HIS A 96 1.84 6.83 -6.58
N GLY A 97 3.13 6.74 -6.34
CA GLY A 97 3.79 7.26 -5.14
C GLY A 97 3.61 6.37 -3.91
N ALA A 98 3.35 5.08 -4.08
CA ALA A 98 3.31 4.11 -2.99
C ALA A 98 4.70 3.70 -2.56
N GLY A 99 4.90 3.50 -1.25
CA GLY A 99 6.05 2.78 -0.73
C GLY A 99 5.89 1.27 -0.92
N ALA A 100 6.99 0.55 -0.83
CA ALA A 100 7.04 -0.91 -0.91
C ALA A 100 7.86 -1.47 0.26
N SER A 101 7.27 -2.36 1.04
CA SER A 101 7.99 -3.11 2.06
C SER A 101 8.13 -4.55 1.59
N THR A 102 9.35 -5.03 1.46
CA THR A 102 9.61 -6.34 0.84
C THR A 102 10.61 -7.18 1.64
N PHE A 103 10.78 -8.41 1.24
CA PHE A 103 11.78 -9.33 1.77
C PHE A 103 12.96 -9.43 0.80
N SER A 104 14.13 -9.84 1.29
CA SER A 104 15.30 -10.03 0.45
C SER A 104 15.39 -11.43 -0.16
N ASP A 105 14.80 -12.45 0.45
CA ASP A 105 15.01 -13.86 0.04
C ASP A 105 13.89 -14.86 0.41
N TRP A 106 12.65 -14.42 0.54
CA TRP A 106 11.53 -15.30 0.77
C TRP A 106 11.02 -15.90 -0.56
N TRP A 107 11.64 -16.99 -1.01
CA TRP A 107 11.37 -17.59 -2.32
C TRP A 107 10.68 -18.95 -2.22
N GLN A 108 9.78 -19.21 -3.16
CA GLN A 108 9.24 -20.54 -3.50
C GLN A 108 8.61 -21.35 -2.35
N TYR A 109 8.23 -20.74 -1.24
CA TYR A 109 7.58 -21.45 -0.15
C TYR A 109 6.05 -21.55 -0.32
N LYS A 110 5.49 -20.80 -1.25
CA LYS A 110 4.09 -20.86 -1.68
C LYS A 110 3.95 -20.31 -3.10
N TYR A 111 2.78 -20.58 -3.73
CA TYR A 111 2.55 -20.21 -5.13
C TYR A 111 2.69 -18.71 -5.41
N GLU A 112 2.18 -17.87 -4.51
CA GLU A 112 2.19 -16.40 -4.67
C GLU A 112 3.59 -15.78 -4.68
N VAL A 113 4.62 -16.55 -4.33
CA VAL A 113 6.02 -16.09 -4.30
C VAL A 113 6.91 -16.81 -5.30
N ILE A 114 6.32 -17.51 -6.28
CA ILE A 114 7.08 -18.30 -7.28
C ILE A 114 8.01 -17.43 -8.11
N ASP A 115 7.64 -16.20 -8.38
CA ASP A 115 8.41 -15.24 -9.17
C ASP A 115 9.25 -14.27 -8.31
N ALA A 116 9.40 -14.55 -7.02
CA ALA A 116 10.27 -13.76 -6.16
C ALA A 116 11.74 -13.88 -6.60
N ILE A 117 12.44 -12.75 -6.62
CA ILE A 117 13.86 -12.67 -7.00
C ILE A 117 14.65 -11.84 -6.00
N PRO A 118 15.96 -12.11 -5.81
CA PRO A 118 16.80 -11.37 -4.87
C PRO A 118 17.05 -9.91 -5.25
N TYR A 119 16.76 -9.53 -6.48
CA TYR A 119 16.97 -8.18 -7.02
C TYR A 119 15.79 -7.24 -6.79
N ASN A 120 14.64 -7.75 -6.33
CA ASN A 120 13.36 -7.03 -6.26
C ASN A 120 13.49 -5.66 -5.60
N GLY A 121 13.99 -5.60 -4.36
CA GLY A 121 14.10 -4.34 -3.63
C GLY A 121 15.03 -3.34 -4.30
N SER A 122 16.18 -3.79 -4.83
CA SER A 122 17.11 -2.90 -5.52
C SER A 122 16.56 -2.40 -6.87
N MET A 123 15.82 -3.24 -7.61
CA MET A 123 15.16 -2.81 -8.85
C MET A 123 14.09 -1.75 -8.58
N MET A 124 13.25 -1.94 -7.56
CA MET A 124 12.27 -0.93 -7.15
C MET A 124 12.94 0.37 -6.69
N THR A 125 14.02 0.28 -5.90
CA THR A 125 14.79 1.46 -5.45
C THR A 125 15.35 2.23 -6.64
N LYS A 126 15.94 1.55 -7.63
CA LYS A 126 16.45 2.17 -8.87
C LYS A 126 15.34 2.79 -9.73
N SER A 127 14.10 2.34 -9.56
CA SER A 127 12.91 2.91 -10.21
C SER A 127 12.25 4.03 -9.38
N ASN A 128 12.95 4.57 -8.37
CA ASN A 128 12.46 5.63 -7.49
C ASN A 128 11.24 5.26 -6.61
N VAL A 129 11.03 4.00 -6.31
CA VAL A 129 10.10 3.56 -5.28
C VAL A 129 10.78 3.70 -3.92
N LEU A 130 10.05 4.21 -2.93
CA LEU A 130 10.51 4.17 -1.53
C LEU A 130 10.40 2.73 -1.02
N VAL A 131 11.52 2.07 -0.81
CA VAL A 131 11.58 0.66 -0.43
C VAL A 131 12.08 0.51 0.99
N SER A 132 11.46 -0.40 1.75
CA SER A 132 11.98 -0.90 3.01
C SER A 132 12.07 -2.43 3.00
N TYR A 133 13.05 -2.98 3.71
CA TYR A 133 13.11 -4.40 3.97
C TYR A 133 12.50 -4.71 5.33
N ASN A 134 11.69 -5.74 5.37
CA ASN A 134 11.17 -6.32 6.60
C ASN A 134 11.52 -7.81 6.68
N SER A 135 11.31 -8.40 7.84
CA SER A 135 11.63 -9.81 8.06
C SER A 135 10.40 -10.71 8.00
N ASP A 136 9.29 -10.24 8.53
CA ASP A 136 8.08 -11.04 8.84
C ASP A 136 8.43 -12.35 9.60
N ASP A 137 9.54 -12.31 10.37
CA ASP A 137 10.13 -13.45 11.04
C ASP A 137 11.00 -12.95 12.20
N ASP A 138 10.92 -13.58 13.37
CA ASP A 138 11.60 -13.14 14.58
C ASP A 138 13.13 -13.39 14.55
N GLU A 139 13.59 -14.43 13.88
CA GLU A 139 15.02 -14.69 13.68
C GLU A 139 15.65 -13.73 12.67
N LEU A 140 14.96 -13.48 11.56
CA LEU A 140 15.44 -12.54 10.53
C LEU A 140 15.41 -11.09 11.03
N ALA A 141 14.47 -10.72 11.92
CA ALA A 141 14.40 -9.38 12.50
C ALA A 141 15.71 -8.95 13.19
N ARG A 142 16.41 -9.89 13.79
CA ARG A 142 17.72 -9.65 14.44
C ARG A 142 18.85 -9.38 13.45
N ARG A 143 18.63 -9.66 12.16
CA ARG A 143 19.66 -9.64 11.11
C ARG A 143 19.28 -8.78 9.93
N LEU A 144 18.44 -7.74 10.12
CA LEU A 144 18.01 -6.84 9.05
C LEU A 144 19.17 -6.16 8.33
N ASN A 145 20.29 -5.93 9.01
CA ASN A 145 21.52 -5.46 8.38
C ASN A 145 22.07 -6.45 7.35
N THR A 146 21.93 -7.75 7.60
CA THR A 146 22.32 -8.80 6.63
C THR A 146 21.35 -8.81 5.45
N GLU A 147 20.04 -8.62 5.71
CA GLU A 147 19.04 -8.48 4.67
C GLU A 147 19.36 -7.28 3.75
N ALA A 148 19.70 -6.13 4.34
CA ALA A 148 20.13 -4.96 3.59
C ALA A 148 21.40 -5.21 2.75
N ALA A 149 22.38 -5.97 3.29
CA ALA A 149 23.61 -6.30 2.59
C ALA A 149 23.36 -7.11 1.30
N LYS A 150 22.27 -7.88 1.22
CA LYS A 150 21.91 -8.61 0.00
C LYS A 150 21.57 -7.65 -1.16
N ALA A 151 21.06 -6.46 -0.87
CA ALA A 151 20.86 -5.45 -1.90
C ALA A 151 22.17 -4.91 -2.50
N ILE A 152 23.26 -4.94 -1.75
CA ILE A 152 24.59 -4.66 -2.29
C ILE A 152 25.05 -5.83 -3.15
N GLN A 153 24.98 -7.04 -2.59
CA GLN A 153 25.50 -8.26 -3.23
C GLN A 153 24.79 -8.58 -4.55
N TYR A 154 23.49 -8.47 -4.58
CA TYR A 154 22.67 -8.84 -5.75
C TYR A 154 22.26 -7.64 -6.59
N GLY A 155 22.02 -6.51 -5.97
CA GLY A 155 21.41 -5.35 -6.61
C GLY A 155 22.36 -4.19 -6.88
N GLU A 156 23.63 -4.31 -6.50
CA GLU A 156 24.67 -3.29 -6.74
C GLU A 156 24.32 -1.91 -6.13
N LEU A 157 23.52 -1.89 -5.05
CA LEU A 157 23.30 -0.67 -4.30
C LEU A 157 24.56 -0.30 -3.50
N SER A 158 24.80 0.99 -3.31
CA SER A 158 25.86 1.43 -2.40
C SER A 158 25.54 1.03 -0.95
N PRO A 159 26.52 0.93 -0.08
CA PRO A 159 26.29 0.64 1.35
C PRO A 159 25.32 1.60 2.02
N ASN A 160 25.35 2.88 1.65
CA ASN A 160 24.43 3.88 2.18
C ASN A 160 23.00 3.68 1.71
N GLU A 161 22.79 3.35 0.44
CA GLU A 161 21.45 3.04 -0.09
C GLU A 161 20.90 1.78 0.55
N ALA A 162 21.69 0.73 0.66
CA ALA A 162 21.29 -0.51 1.30
C ALA A 162 20.92 -0.31 2.78
N LEU A 163 21.66 0.51 3.52
CA LEU A 163 21.35 0.81 4.92
C LEU A 163 20.02 1.54 5.06
N LYS A 164 19.66 2.42 4.13
CA LYS A 164 18.36 3.11 4.12
C LYS A 164 17.17 2.15 4.04
N LEU A 165 17.32 0.99 3.41
CA LEU A 165 16.26 -0.01 3.31
C LEU A 165 15.78 -0.56 4.67
N VAL A 166 16.57 -0.38 5.73
CA VAL A 166 16.28 -0.90 7.07
C VAL A 166 16.32 0.17 8.17
N THR A 167 16.51 1.45 7.84
CA THR A 167 16.68 2.51 8.85
C THR A 167 15.83 3.77 8.63
N ILE A 168 15.40 4.06 7.42
CA ILE A 168 14.70 5.35 7.08
C ILE A 168 13.36 5.06 6.45
#